data_106c0504bb3f7b5b78dca241062c5d61
#
_entry.id   106c0504bb3f7b5b78dca241062c5d61
#
_cell.length_a   1.000
_cell.length_b   1.000
_cell.length_c   1.000
_cell.angle_alpha   90.00
_cell.angle_beta   90.00
_cell.angle_gamma   90.00
#
_symmetry.space_group_name_H-M   'P 1'
#
loop_
_entity.id
_entity.type
_entity.pdbx_description
1 polymer ?
#
loop_
_entity_poly.entity_id
_entity_poly.type
_entity_poly.pdbx_seq_one_letter_code
_entity_poly.pdbx_strand_id
1 'polypeptide(L)'
;MHEEDAAVRKLVASQDRAGDPVPVLYLRTAADGWTTANKTQYMNHWTELAGGVNVARDEATGTPQVSVEQMLAWDPEVVLLSGFDPATPAAFYADKRLAGLRAVRERRVYKIPLGGYRWDPPCCESPLMWRWTAQILHPALARRIGLRTRLAETFQKLYGHRLTEVEADAVLHLDLNARSSGYDGFRA
;
A
#
# COMPACT_ATOMS: atom_id res chain seq x y z
N MET A 1 3.41 1.59 19.19
CA MET A 1 4.11 1.49 17.89
C MET A 1 4.99 0.24 17.81
N HIS A 2 5.92 -0.02 18.74
CA HIS A 2 6.74 -1.26 18.72
C HIS A 2 5.93 -2.56 18.82
N GLU A 3 4.87 -2.59 19.61
CA GLU A 3 3.99 -3.76 19.75
C GLU A 3 3.26 -4.09 18.44
N GLU A 4 2.81 -3.07 17.71
CA GLU A 4 2.14 -3.26 16.42
C GLU A 4 3.11 -3.72 15.32
N ASP A 5 4.33 -3.18 15.29
CA ASP A 5 5.40 -3.67 14.40
C ASP A 5 5.61 -5.19 14.62
N ALA A 6 5.84 -5.60 15.86
CA ALA A 6 6.03 -7.01 16.22
C ALA A 6 4.81 -7.88 15.86
N ALA A 7 3.58 -7.35 16.05
CA ALA A 7 2.36 -8.06 15.72
C ALA A 7 2.22 -8.31 14.21
N VAL A 8 2.50 -7.28 13.38
CA VAL A 8 2.43 -7.41 11.92
C VAL A 8 3.52 -8.38 11.42
N ARG A 9 4.77 -8.26 11.90
CA ARG A 9 5.85 -9.22 11.56
C ARG A 9 5.48 -10.66 11.90
N LYS A 10 4.90 -10.89 13.08
CA LYS A 10 4.45 -12.22 13.49
C LYS A 10 3.35 -12.78 12.60
N LEU A 11 2.40 -11.93 12.19
CA LEU A 11 1.34 -12.31 11.26
C LEU A 11 1.91 -12.70 9.90
N VAL A 12 2.80 -11.88 9.35
CA VAL A 12 3.46 -12.14 8.05
C VAL A 12 4.32 -13.41 8.12
N ALA A 13 5.13 -13.56 9.16
CA ALA A 13 5.98 -14.75 9.36
C ALA A 13 5.20 -16.04 9.56
N SER A 14 3.91 -15.97 9.91
CA SER A 14 3.05 -17.15 10.08
C SER A 14 2.44 -17.66 8.77
N GLN A 15 2.79 -17.06 7.63
CA GLN A 15 2.42 -17.59 6.32
C GLN A 15 3.26 -18.82 6.02
N ASP A 16 2.62 -19.91 5.54
CA ASP A 16 3.31 -21.11 5.04
C ASP A 16 4.08 -20.86 3.72
N ARG A 17 4.11 -19.61 3.27
CA ARG A 17 4.86 -19.19 2.10
C ARG A 17 6.31 -18.94 2.52
N ALA A 18 7.11 -19.98 2.54
CA ALA A 18 8.56 -19.91 2.38
C ALA A 18 8.85 -19.44 0.94
N GLY A 19 8.37 -18.25 0.57
CA GLY A 19 8.50 -17.67 -0.76
C GLY A 19 9.28 -16.36 -0.69
N ASP A 20 9.82 -15.97 -1.84
CA ASP A 20 10.51 -14.68 -1.98
C ASP A 20 9.60 -13.51 -1.59
N PRO A 21 10.15 -12.42 -1.03
CA PRO A 21 9.41 -11.21 -0.72
C PRO A 21 8.65 -10.68 -1.95
N VAL A 22 7.43 -10.19 -1.75
CA VAL A 22 6.61 -9.66 -2.85
C VAL A 22 7.24 -8.38 -3.42
N PRO A 23 7.56 -8.31 -4.74
CA PRO A 23 8.09 -7.10 -5.36
C PRO A 23 7.07 -5.95 -5.38
N VAL A 24 7.37 -4.85 -4.69
CA VAL A 24 6.49 -3.69 -4.51
C VAL A 24 7.14 -2.43 -5.06
N LEU A 25 6.38 -1.64 -5.80
CA LEU A 25 6.74 -0.29 -6.22
C LEU A 25 5.79 0.72 -5.59
N TYR A 26 6.32 1.65 -4.81
CA TYR A 26 5.59 2.84 -4.34
C TYR A 26 5.76 3.97 -5.33
N LEU A 27 4.68 4.68 -5.68
CA LEU A 27 4.70 5.80 -6.63
C LEU A 27 3.98 7.03 -6.10
N ARG A 28 4.57 8.19 -6.43
CA ARG A 28 3.96 9.52 -6.29
C ARG A 28 3.98 10.22 -7.63
N THR A 29 2.94 11.01 -7.90
CA THR A 29 2.92 11.92 -9.04
C THR A 29 3.88 13.09 -8.78
N ALA A 30 4.65 13.45 -9.79
CA ALA A 30 5.49 14.64 -9.85
C ALA A 30 5.10 15.48 -11.07
N ALA A 31 5.61 16.71 -11.17
CA ALA A 31 5.30 17.61 -12.29
C ALA A 31 5.63 16.97 -13.65
N ASP A 32 6.74 16.22 -13.71
CA ASP A 32 7.27 15.64 -14.94
C ASP A 32 7.19 14.11 -14.95
N GLY A 33 6.24 13.51 -14.25
CA GLY A 33 6.06 12.05 -14.26
C GLY A 33 5.91 11.42 -12.88
N TRP A 34 6.75 10.44 -12.55
CA TRP A 34 6.65 9.67 -11.32
C TRP A 34 7.90 9.78 -10.47
N THR A 35 7.72 9.74 -9.16
CA THR A 35 8.79 9.57 -8.18
C THR A 35 8.49 8.38 -7.27
N THR A 36 9.54 7.82 -6.69
CA THR A 36 9.46 6.66 -5.79
C THR A 36 10.23 6.90 -4.51
N ALA A 37 10.31 5.88 -3.67
CA ALA A 37 11.10 5.85 -2.44
C ALA A 37 12.18 4.77 -2.53
N ASN A 38 13.37 5.08 -2.03
CA ASN A 38 14.46 4.10 -1.90
C ASN A 38 14.57 3.54 -0.46
N LYS A 39 15.61 2.74 -0.20
CA LYS A 39 15.81 2.08 1.11
C LYS A 39 16.00 3.03 2.30
N THR A 40 16.31 4.30 2.09
CA THR A 40 16.51 5.28 3.18
C THR A 40 15.20 5.93 3.62
N GLN A 41 14.10 5.70 2.90
CA GLN A 41 12.81 6.35 3.15
C GLN A 41 11.85 5.41 3.88
N TYR A 42 10.92 6.01 4.62
CA TYR A 42 9.95 5.28 5.46
C TYR A 42 9.08 4.28 4.67
N MET A 43 8.82 4.56 3.39
CA MET A 43 8.06 3.67 2.52
C MET A 43 8.72 2.28 2.38
N ASN A 44 10.04 2.23 2.38
CA ASN A 44 10.78 0.96 2.39
C ASN A 44 10.52 0.18 3.69
N HIS A 45 10.50 0.86 4.84
CA HIS A 45 10.26 0.23 6.14
C HIS A 45 8.91 -0.51 6.18
N TRP A 46 7.79 0.14 5.83
CA TRP A 46 6.50 -0.55 5.90
C TRP A 46 6.31 -1.59 4.78
N THR A 47 7.02 -1.46 3.66
CA THR A 47 7.05 -2.51 2.61
C THR A 47 7.70 -3.78 3.16
N GLU A 48 8.90 -3.67 3.75
CA GLU A 48 9.62 -4.81 4.32
C GLU A 48 8.90 -5.42 5.53
N LEU A 49 8.33 -4.57 6.40
CA LEU A 49 7.52 -4.99 7.53
C LEU A 49 6.35 -5.88 7.11
N ALA A 50 5.73 -5.56 5.98
CA ALA A 50 4.62 -6.31 5.41
C ALA A 50 5.04 -7.53 4.57
N GLY A 51 6.33 -7.89 4.51
CA GLY A 51 6.83 -9.03 3.75
C GLY A 51 7.03 -8.75 2.25
N GLY A 52 7.12 -7.48 1.86
CA GLY A 52 7.48 -7.07 0.52
C GLY A 52 8.96 -6.73 0.38
N VAL A 53 9.38 -6.54 -0.87
CA VAL A 53 10.67 -5.94 -1.23
C VAL A 53 10.42 -4.73 -2.12
N ASN A 54 10.98 -3.59 -1.75
CA ASN A 54 10.91 -2.39 -2.57
C ASN A 54 11.83 -2.55 -3.79
N VAL A 55 11.27 -2.59 -5.01
CA VAL A 55 12.04 -2.78 -6.24
C VAL A 55 12.97 -1.59 -6.54
N ALA A 56 12.66 -0.40 -6.00
CA ALA A 56 13.46 0.81 -6.15
C ALA A 56 14.45 1.05 -4.97
N ARG A 57 14.69 0.04 -4.12
CA ARG A 57 15.47 0.18 -2.87
C ARG A 57 16.88 0.73 -3.08
N ASP A 58 17.52 0.40 -4.18
CA ASP A 58 18.91 0.75 -4.47
C ASP A 58 19.06 1.96 -5.39
N GLU A 59 17.96 2.66 -5.69
CA GLU A 59 17.98 3.92 -6.43
C GLU A 59 18.68 5.04 -5.64
N ALA A 60 19.06 6.10 -6.38
CA ALA A 60 19.78 7.24 -5.83
C ALA A 60 19.09 7.85 -4.59
N THR A 61 19.84 8.47 -3.72
CA THR A 61 19.34 9.17 -2.54
C THR A 61 18.42 10.34 -2.91
N GLY A 62 17.47 10.66 -2.04
CA GLY A 62 16.46 11.68 -2.27
C GLY A 62 15.13 11.09 -2.72
N THR A 63 14.48 11.74 -3.68
CA THR A 63 13.20 11.26 -4.27
C THR A 63 13.47 10.87 -5.73
N PRO A 64 13.81 9.61 -6.01
CA PRO A 64 14.17 9.18 -7.36
C PRO A 64 13.00 9.37 -8.33
N GLN A 65 13.29 9.94 -9.50
CA GLN A 65 12.34 9.91 -10.62
C GLN A 65 12.34 8.53 -11.27
N VAL A 66 11.18 8.12 -11.77
CA VAL A 66 10.99 6.79 -12.37
C VAL A 66 10.33 6.93 -13.73
N SER A 67 10.98 6.39 -14.76
CA SER A 67 10.40 6.28 -16.10
C SER A 67 9.51 5.05 -16.24
N VAL A 68 8.69 5.03 -17.29
CA VAL A 68 7.88 3.85 -17.63
C VAL A 68 8.77 2.65 -17.95
N GLU A 69 9.88 2.87 -18.67
CA GLU A 69 10.84 1.83 -19.03
C GLU A 69 11.47 1.20 -17.77
N GLN A 70 11.77 2.02 -16.76
CA GLN A 70 12.31 1.54 -15.50
C GLN A 70 11.27 0.73 -14.71
N MET A 71 10.01 1.18 -14.70
CA MET A 71 8.92 0.39 -14.10
C MET A 71 8.78 -0.98 -14.78
N LEU A 72 8.83 -1.01 -16.12
CA LEU A 72 8.76 -2.25 -16.91
C LEU A 72 9.96 -3.17 -16.66
N ALA A 73 11.16 -2.61 -16.49
CA ALA A 73 12.36 -3.38 -16.16
C ALA A 73 12.30 -4.02 -14.76
N TRP A 74 11.73 -3.33 -13.78
CA TRP A 74 11.53 -3.88 -12.43
C TRP A 74 10.37 -4.87 -12.34
N ASP A 75 9.39 -4.76 -13.22
CA ASP A 75 8.16 -5.56 -13.30
C ASP A 75 7.54 -5.90 -11.92
N PRO A 76 7.18 -4.89 -11.10
CA PRO A 76 6.66 -5.11 -9.76
C PRO A 76 5.38 -5.95 -9.80
N GLU A 77 5.21 -6.80 -8.78
CA GLU A 77 3.96 -7.55 -8.57
C GLU A 77 2.85 -6.66 -8.03
N VAL A 78 3.22 -5.66 -7.22
CA VAL A 78 2.28 -4.71 -6.59
C VAL A 78 2.76 -3.28 -6.81
N VAL A 79 1.84 -2.41 -7.22
CA VAL A 79 2.07 -0.95 -7.27
C VAL A 79 1.18 -0.27 -6.24
N LEU A 80 1.77 0.59 -5.42
CA LEU A 80 1.09 1.39 -4.40
C LEU A 80 1.17 2.87 -4.77
N LEU A 81 0.03 3.48 -5.07
CA LEU A 81 -0.09 4.90 -5.41
C LEU A 81 -0.33 5.72 -4.14
N SER A 82 0.44 6.79 -3.94
CA SER A 82 0.28 7.69 -2.78
C SER A 82 -1.17 8.11 -2.57
N GLY A 83 -1.66 8.01 -1.33
CA GLY A 83 -3.04 8.31 -0.98
C GLY A 83 -3.45 9.75 -1.27
N PHE A 84 -2.48 10.65 -1.30
CA PHE A 84 -2.71 12.09 -1.34
C PHE A 84 -2.69 12.70 -2.75
N ASP A 85 -2.05 12.07 -3.72
CA ASP A 85 -1.94 12.63 -5.06
C ASP A 85 -3.09 12.19 -6.00
N PRO A 86 -3.26 12.81 -7.20
CA PRO A 86 -4.41 12.56 -8.06
C PRO A 86 -4.39 11.21 -8.79
N ALA A 87 -3.28 10.48 -8.75
CA ALA A 87 -3.16 9.21 -9.46
C ALA A 87 -4.16 8.17 -8.92
N THR A 88 -4.79 7.44 -9.83
CA THR A 88 -5.76 6.38 -9.49
C THR A 88 -5.41 5.05 -10.15
N PRO A 89 -5.76 3.91 -9.55
CA PRO A 89 -5.61 2.61 -10.20
C PRO A 89 -6.30 2.54 -11.56
N ALA A 90 -7.48 3.16 -11.70
CA ALA A 90 -8.22 3.18 -12.96
C ALA A 90 -7.44 3.87 -14.09
N ALA A 91 -6.82 5.02 -13.80
CA ALA A 91 -5.96 5.73 -14.75
C ALA A 91 -4.71 4.91 -15.10
N PHE A 92 -4.12 4.26 -14.10
CA PHE A 92 -2.96 3.39 -14.29
C PHE A 92 -3.28 2.20 -15.20
N TYR A 93 -4.45 1.56 -15.03
CA TYR A 93 -4.92 0.48 -15.92
C TYR A 93 -5.29 0.94 -17.33
N ALA A 94 -5.62 2.21 -17.53
CA ALA A 94 -5.95 2.77 -18.84
C ALA A 94 -4.71 3.19 -19.65
N ASP A 95 -3.56 3.36 -19.01
CA ASP A 95 -2.31 3.76 -19.68
C ASP A 95 -1.70 2.56 -20.45
N LYS A 96 -1.79 2.62 -21.77
CA LYS A 96 -1.30 1.57 -22.65
C LYS A 96 0.21 1.32 -22.50
N ARG A 97 0.99 2.33 -22.10
CA ARG A 97 2.44 2.18 -21.88
C ARG A 97 2.76 1.23 -20.74
N LEU A 98 1.83 1.11 -19.77
CA LEU A 98 1.97 0.29 -18.56
C LEU A 98 1.36 -1.11 -18.71
N ALA A 99 0.74 -1.42 -19.86
CA ALA A 99 0.02 -2.69 -20.07
C ALA A 99 0.92 -3.94 -19.91
N GLY A 100 2.23 -3.79 -20.10
CA GLY A 100 3.23 -4.85 -19.90
C GLY A 100 3.53 -5.18 -18.45
N LEU A 101 3.24 -4.29 -17.48
CA LEU A 101 3.53 -4.51 -16.06
C LEU A 101 2.70 -5.67 -15.48
N ARG A 102 3.36 -6.52 -14.70
CA ARG A 102 2.69 -7.60 -13.95
C ARG A 102 1.57 -7.06 -13.06
N ALA A 103 1.82 -6.01 -12.30
CA ALA A 103 0.82 -5.39 -11.44
C ALA A 103 -0.42 -4.91 -12.19
N VAL A 104 -0.27 -4.45 -13.45
CA VAL A 104 -1.40 -4.01 -14.30
C VAL A 104 -2.18 -5.21 -14.82
N ARG A 105 -1.49 -6.24 -15.33
CA ARG A 105 -2.13 -7.48 -15.83
C ARG A 105 -2.92 -8.20 -14.73
N GLU A 106 -2.37 -8.25 -13.52
CA GLU A 106 -2.97 -8.92 -12.36
C GLU A 106 -3.93 -8.03 -11.55
N ARG A 107 -4.14 -6.79 -11.99
CA ARG A 107 -4.98 -5.80 -11.26
C ARG A 107 -4.48 -5.53 -9.85
N ARG A 108 -3.19 -5.52 -9.61
CA ARG A 108 -2.56 -5.28 -8.30
C ARG A 108 -1.95 -3.89 -8.18
N VAL A 109 -2.69 -2.89 -8.63
CA VAL A 109 -2.39 -1.46 -8.42
C VAL A 109 -3.38 -0.92 -7.40
N TYR A 110 -2.90 -0.30 -6.32
CA TYR A 110 -3.75 0.13 -5.22
C TYR A 110 -3.48 1.58 -4.84
N LYS A 111 -4.53 2.31 -4.55
CA LYS A 111 -4.49 3.63 -3.94
C LYS A 111 -4.36 3.46 -2.43
N ILE A 112 -3.31 4.03 -1.85
CA ILE A 112 -3.09 4.01 -0.39
C ILE A 112 -4.24 4.75 0.31
N PRO A 113 -4.77 4.24 1.44
CA PRO A 113 -5.80 4.89 2.23
C PRO A 113 -5.41 6.30 2.69
N LEU A 114 -6.44 7.11 2.96
CA LEU A 114 -6.29 8.46 3.49
C LEU A 114 -7.22 8.61 4.70
N GLY A 115 -6.64 8.62 5.89
CA GLY A 115 -7.35 8.79 7.15
C GLY A 115 -7.47 10.24 7.59
N GLY A 116 -7.33 10.48 8.88
CA GLY A 116 -7.16 11.84 9.41
C GLY A 116 -5.86 12.47 8.96
N TYR A 117 -4.91 11.65 8.56
CA TYR A 117 -3.67 12.04 7.89
C TYR A 117 -3.29 11.04 6.79
N ARG A 118 -2.29 11.38 5.96
CA ARG A 118 -1.72 10.47 4.95
C ARG A 118 -1.04 9.28 5.63
N TRP A 119 -1.24 8.07 5.08
CA TRP A 119 -0.65 6.87 5.65
C TRP A 119 0.76 6.55 5.14
N ASP A 120 1.13 7.08 3.97
CA ASP A 120 2.43 6.83 3.36
C ASP A 120 3.62 7.41 4.16
N PRO A 121 3.62 8.67 4.73
CA PRO A 121 4.66 9.13 5.63
C PRO A 121 4.43 8.66 7.08
N PRO A 122 5.43 8.78 7.96
CA PRO A 122 5.24 8.48 9.38
C PRO A 122 4.14 9.34 10.01
N CYS A 123 3.18 8.71 10.68
CA CYS A 123 2.10 9.41 11.37
C CYS A 123 1.52 8.56 12.50
N CYS A 124 0.55 9.10 13.26
CA CYS A 124 -0.13 8.38 14.34
C CYS A 124 -0.96 7.19 13.84
N GLU A 125 -1.34 7.18 12.56
CA GLU A 125 -2.09 6.09 11.92
C GLU A 125 -1.18 5.06 11.22
N SER A 126 0.15 5.18 11.32
CA SER A 126 1.11 4.23 10.69
C SER A 126 0.82 2.75 10.96
N PRO A 127 0.35 2.32 12.14
CA PRO A 127 -0.03 0.93 12.36
C PRO A 127 -1.12 0.41 11.42
N LEU A 128 -2.03 1.28 10.97
CA LEU A 128 -3.06 0.94 9.99
C LEU A 128 -2.46 0.72 8.60
N MET A 129 -1.49 1.58 8.20
CA MET A 129 -0.74 1.41 6.96
C MET A 129 -0.03 0.05 6.90
N TRP A 130 0.63 -0.34 7.99
CA TRP A 130 1.35 -1.61 8.07
C TRP A 130 0.41 -2.81 7.90
N ARG A 131 -0.75 -2.77 8.56
CA ARG A 131 -1.80 -3.80 8.46
C ARG A 131 -2.42 -3.84 7.07
N TRP A 132 -2.72 -2.68 6.50
CA TRP A 132 -3.26 -2.56 5.16
C TRP A 132 -2.29 -3.15 4.12
N THR A 133 -1.01 -2.76 4.19
CA THR A 133 0.02 -3.30 3.28
C THR A 133 0.15 -4.82 3.44
N ALA A 134 0.19 -5.32 4.67
CA ALA A 134 0.25 -6.77 4.92
C ALA A 134 -0.97 -7.50 4.32
N GLN A 135 -2.18 -6.92 4.39
CA GLN A 135 -3.38 -7.51 3.78
C GLN A 135 -3.33 -7.46 2.24
N ILE A 136 -2.78 -6.40 1.64
CA ILE A 136 -2.56 -6.29 0.20
C ILE A 136 -1.57 -7.36 -0.30
N LEU A 137 -0.47 -7.53 0.41
CA LEU A 137 0.57 -8.49 0.01
C LEU A 137 0.16 -9.93 0.30
N HIS A 138 -0.61 -10.16 1.36
CA HIS A 138 -1.04 -11.47 1.84
C HIS A 138 -2.55 -11.53 2.10
N PRO A 139 -3.40 -11.59 1.07
CA PRO A 139 -4.87 -11.55 1.22
C PRO A 139 -5.43 -12.64 2.14
N ALA A 140 -4.77 -13.81 2.24
CA ALA A 140 -5.14 -14.89 3.14
C ALA A 140 -5.11 -14.50 4.64
N LEU A 141 -4.39 -13.43 5.00
CA LEU A 141 -4.33 -12.90 6.36
C LEU A 141 -5.48 -11.95 6.73
N ALA A 142 -6.34 -11.56 5.79
CA ALA A 142 -7.34 -10.51 5.97
C ALA A 142 -8.13 -10.63 7.30
N ARG A 143 -8.68 -11.82 7.59
CA ARG A 143 -9.43 -12.08 8.84
C ARG A 143 -8.58 -11.91 10.09
N ARG A 144 -7.30 -12.28 10.05
CA ARG A 144 -6.37 -12.18 11.20
C ARG A 144 -5.86 -10.77 11.41
N ILE A 145 -5.75 -10.00 10.33
CA ILE A 145 -5.35 -8.57 10.35
C ILE A 145 -6.44 -7.73 10.97
N GLY A 146 -7.71 -7.97 10.63
CA GLY A 146 -8.87 -7.27 11.19
C GLY A 146 -8.81 -5.75 10.98
N LEU A 147 -8.45 -5.30 9.78
CA LEU A 147 -8.13 -3.90 9.53
C LEU A 147 -9.28 -2.95 9.87
N ARG A 148 -10.53 -3.27 9.50
CA ARG A 148 -11.69 -2.39 9.78
C ARG A 148 -11.92 -2.19 11.28
N THR A 149 -11.81 -3.25 12.07
CA THR A 149 -11.90 -3.16 13.52
C THR A 149 -10.82 -2.24 14.08
N ARG A 150 -9.56 -2.43 13.63
CA ARG A 150 -8.43 -1.59 14.05
C ARG A 150 -8.57 -0.14 13.60
N LEU A 151 -9.14 0.08 12.42
CA LEU A 151 -9.46 1.42 11.92
C LEU A 151 -10.44 2.13 12.87
N ALA A 152 -11.56 1.49 13.19
CA ALA A 152 -12.56 2.05 14.10
C ALA A 152 -12.00 2.33 15.51
N GLU A 153 -11.23 1.40 16.08
CA GLU A 153 -10.56 1.56 17.37
C GLU A 153 -9.56 2.73 17.35
N THR A 154 -8.78 2.84 16.28
CA THR A 154 -7.77 3.89 16.13
C THR A 154 -8.41 5.28 16.04
N PHE A 155 -9.45 5.43 15.23
CA PHE A 155 -10.16 6.70 15.09
C PHE A 155 -10.87 7.12 16.39
N GLN A 156 -11.50 6.17 17.08
CA GLN A 156 -12.08 6.45 18.40
C GLN A 156 -11.02 6.90 19.41
N LYS A 157 -9.84 6.26 19.40
CA LYS A 157 -8.75 6.57 20.34
C LYS A 157 -8.05 7.89 20.03
N LEU A 158 -7.77 8.17 18.76
CA LEU A 158 -6.97 9.34 18.36
C LEU A 158 -7.81 10.61 18.24
N TYR A 159 -9.04 10.48 17.75
CA TYR A 159 -9.89 11.61 17.36
C TYR A 159 -11.19 11.71 18.16
N GLY A 160 -11.48 10.73 19.02
CA GLY A 160 -12.78 10.65 19.71
C GLY A 160 -13.96 10.41 18.76
N HIS A 161 -13.69 10.01 17.52
CA HIS A 161 -14.68 9.85 16.46
C HIS A 161 -14.97 8.37 16.18
N ARG A 162 -16.26 8.03 16.23
CA ARG A 162 -16.73 6.70 15.84
C ARG A 162 -17.04 6.69 14.35
N LEU A 163 -16.16 6.08 13.56
CA LEU A 163 -16.38 5.95 12.12
C LEU A 163 -17.68 5.20 11.80
N THR A 164 -18.45 5.75 10.87
CA THR A 164 -19.51 5.03 10.17
C THR A 164 -18.88 4.11 9.11
N GLU A 165 -19.64 3.13 8.60
CA GLU A 165 -19.17 2.26 7.51
C GLU A 165 -18.82 3.07 6.25
N VAL A 166 -19.61 4.09 5.92
CA VAL A 166 -19.36 4.98 4.77
C VAL A 166 -18.05 5.75 4.92
N GLU A 167 -17.76 6.25 6.12
CA GLU A 167 -16.50 6.94 6.40
C GLU A 167 -15.31 5.96 6.34
N ALA A 168 -15.46 4.76 6.87
CA ALA A 168 -14.44 3.72 6.80
C ALA A 168 -14.16 3.31 5.34
N ASP A 169 -15.19 3.20 4.50
CA ASP A 169 -15.07 2.94 3.06
C ASP A 169 -14.33 4.08 2.34
N ALA A 170 -14.63 5.33 2.71
CA ALA A 170 -13.94 6.50 2.15
C ALA A 170 -12.46 6.55 2.56
N VAL A 171 -12.15 6.30 3.84
CA VAL A 171 -10.76 6.20 4.33
C VAL A 171 -9.98 5.14 3.57
N LEU A 172 -10.57 3.98 3.35
CA LEU A 172 -9.95 2.86 2.65
C LEU A 172 -9.93 3.04 1.12
N HIS A 173 -10.49 4.11 0.58
CA HIS A 173 -10.62 4.34 -0.87
C HIS A 173 -11.24 3.15 -1.61
N LEU A 174 -12.35 2.60 -1.08
CA LEU A 174 -13.01 1.44 -1.70
C LEU A 174 -13.48 1.71 -3.12
N ASP A 175 -13.93 2.92 -3.41
CA ASP A 175 -14.34 3.38 -4.74
C ASP A 175 -13.16 3.42 -5.73
N LEU A 176 -12.04 4.02 -5.32
CA LEU A 176 -10.85 4.16 -6.16
C LEU A 176 -10.19 2.80 -6.44
N ASN A 177 -10.24 1.90 -5.48
CA ASN A 177 -9.67 0.55 -5.56
C ASN A 177 -10.66 -0.52 -6.08
N ALA A 178 -11.88 -0.14 -6.46
CA ALA A 178 -12.95 -1.10 -6.82
C ALA A 178 -12.58 -2.06 -7.97
N ARG A 179 -11.60 -1.70 -8.79
CA ARG A 179 -11.10 -2.54 -9.89
C ARG A 179 -9.81 -3.29 -9.56
N SER A 180 -9.29 -3.13 -8.35
CA SER A 180 -8.05 -3.76 -7.90
C SER A 180 -8.34 -5.12 -7.28
N SER A 181 -7.49 -6.09 -7.59
CA SER A 181 -7.66 -7.49 -7.18
C SER A 181 -7.74 -7.64 -5.66
N GLY A 182 -8.74 -8.38 -5.18
CA GLY A 182 -8.92 -8.69 -3.76
C GLY A 182 -9.33 -7.51 -2.87
N TYR A 183 -9.60 -6.33 -3.44
CA TYR A 183 -9.94 -5.15 -2.63
C TYR A 183 -11.36 -5.17 -2.05
N ASP A 184 -12.25 -6.00 -2.61
CA ASP A 184 -13.56 -6.33 -2.03
C ASP A 184 -13.44 -6.97 -0.63
N GLY A 185 -12.34 -7.65 -0.34
CA GLY A 185 -12.02 -8.17 1.01
C GLY A 185 -11.82 -7.10 2.10
N PHE A 186 -11.83 -5.81 1.74
CA PHE A 186 -11.82 -4.68 2.68
C PHE A 186 -13.23 -4.14 2.99
N ARG A 187 -14.28 -4.64 2.34
CA ARG A 187 -15.67 -4.33 2.69
C ARG A 187 -16.07 -4.94 4.03
N ALA A 188 -17.16 -4.41 4.63
CA ALA A 188 -17.73 -4.97 5.86
C ALA A 188 -18.32 -6.36 5.64
#